data_724cb18897d76d5346701c0bfda608d5
#
_entry.id   724cb18897d76d5346701c0bfda608d5
#
_cell.length_a   1.000
_cell.length_b   1.000
_cell.length_c   1.000
_cell.angle_alpha   90.00
_cell.angle_beta   90.00
_cell.angle_gamma   90.00
#
_symmetry.space_group_name_H-M   'P 1'
#
loop_
_entity.id
_entity.type
_entity.pdbx_description
1 polymer ?
#
loop_
_entity_poly.entity_id
_entity_poly.type
_entity_poly.pdbx_seq_one_letter_code
_entity_poly.pdbx_strand_id
1 'polypeptide(L)'
;MVSVAAIFPPGEAQAVRCLALNASFEPLTMVPVRRALRLVIDGKAEIVEADQGEVMRSERLEMPRPAVIRLVKFVHVPRRFRRQVTNTFLFARDEYRCQFCGRQQHQLRTRECLPRDHLIPLSRGGTNAWNNVLTACSSCNTRKGNLLPEEVGMHPMRPPFEPHFVHLAWAVRRLTLIQSRYIRLFYGAAVLRTLEEM
;
A
#
# COMPACT_ATOMS: atom_id res chain seq x y z
N MET A 1 4.78 -15.97 -16.48
CA MET A 1 3.50 -15.73 -15.78
C MET A 1 3.61 -16.36 -14.40
N VAL A 2 3.99 -15.61 -13.38
CA VAL A 2 4.05 -16.09 -12.00
C VAL A 2 2.82 -15.61 -11.29
N SER A 3 2.04 -16.54 -10.76
CA SER A 3 0.75 -16.31 -10.10
C SER A 3 0.93 -15.48 -8.82
N VAL A 4 0.22 -14.36 -8.72
CA VAL A 4 0.19 -13.43 -7.58
C VAL A 4 -0.42 -14.05 -6.31
N ALA A 5 -0.76 -15.35 -6.32
CA ALA A 5 -1.47 -16.05 -5.23
C ALA A 5 -0.61 -16.43 -4.00
N ALA A 6 0.70 -16.19 -4.01
CA ALA A 6 1.62 -16.80 -3.04
C ALA A 6 2.02 -15.93 -1.82
N ILE A 7 1.51 -14.71 -1.67
CA ILE A 7 1.99 -13.77 -0.62
C ILE A 7 1.04 -13.65 0.58
N PHE A 8 -0.18 -14.20 0.53
CA PHE A 8 -1.14 -14.12 1.64
C PHE A 8 -1.78 -15.48 1.93
N PRO A 9 -2.05 -15.82 3.20
CA PRO A 9 -2.67 -17.09 3.53
C PRO A 9 -4.05 -17.23 2.88
N PRO A 10 -4.40 -18.42 2.37
CA PRO A 10 -5.74 -18.70 1.84
C PRO A 10 -6.71 -18.80 3.03
N GLY A 11 -7.67 -17.88 3.15
CA GLY A 11 -8.68 -18.03 4.21
C GLY A 11 -9.66 -16.89 4.41
N GLU A 12 -9.40 -15.69 3.93
CA GLU A 12 -10.43 -14.66 3.92
C GLU A 12 -10.98 -14.48 2.52
N ALA A 13 -12.24 -14.84 2.32
CA ALA A 13 -13.02 -14.44 1.15
C ALA A 13 -12.80 -12.92 0.99
N GLN A 14 -12.05 -12.53 -0.04
CA GLN A 14 -11.63 -11.15 -0.25
C GLN A 14 -12.88 -10.30 -0.36
N ALA A 15 -13.22 -9.58 0.69
CA ALA A 15 -14.30 -8.64 0.67
C ALA A 15 -14.00 -7.64 -0.46
N VAL A 16 -14.64 -7.86 -1.60
CA VAL A 16 -14.51 -7.01 -2.77
C VAL A 16 -14.83 -5.59 -2.34
N ARG A 17 -13.89 -4.70 -2.55
CA ARG A 17 -13.96 -3.31 -2.10
C ARG A 17 -14.19 -2.40 -3.29
N CYS A 18 -14.92 -1.33 -3.07
CA CYS A 18 -15.18 -0.28 -4.03
C CYS A 18 -14.25 0.91 -3.73
N LEU A 19 -13.68 1.53 -4.77
CA LEU A 19 -12.91 2.75 -4.65
C LEU A 19 -13.86 3.94 -4.49
N ALA A 20 -13.71 4.70 -3.40
CA ALA A 20 -14.44 5.94 -3.20
C ALA A 20 -13.57 7.13 -3.62
N LEU A 21 -14.11 7.95 -4.53
CA LEU A 21 -13.53 9.20 -4.97
C LEU A 21 -14.23 10.37 -4.28
N ASN A 22 -13.50 11.46 -4.10
CA ASN A 22 -14.06 12.76 -3.72
C ASN A 22 -14.88 13.37 -4.89
N ALA A 23 -15.64 14.40 -4.63
CA ALA A 23 -16.31 15.17 -5.69
C ALA A 23 -15.34 15.71 -6.75
N SER A 24 -14.07 15.93 -6.40
CA SER A 24 -12.96 16.32 -7.28
C SER A 24 -12.29 15.15 -8.03
N PHE A 25 -12.83 13.93 -7.95
CA PHE A 25 -12.22 12.69 -8.44
C PHE A 25 -10.94 12.26 -7.69
N GLU A 26 -10.58 12.93 -6.60
CA GLU A 26 -9.47 12.50 -5.75
C GLU A 26 -9.77 11.14 -5.10
N PRO A 27 -8.91 10.12 -5.30
CA PRO A 27 -9.06 8.84 -4.61
C PRO A 27 -8.94 8.99 -3.10
N LEU A 28 -9.99 8.64 -2.36
CA LEU A 28 -10.05 8.80 -0.91
C LEU A 28 -9.70 7.52 -0.16
N THR A 29 -10.42 6.44 -0.44
CA THR A 29 -10.27 5.18 0.29
C THR A 29 -11.01 4.04 -0.41
N MET A 30 -10.68 2.80 0.00
CA MET A 30 -11.44 1.62 -0.34
C MET A 30 -12.53 1.38 0.71
N VAL A 31 -13.75 1.24 0.28
CA VAL A 31 -14.92 0.95 1.13
C VAL A 31 -15.53 -0.43 0.78
N PRO A 32 -16.13 -1.13 1.73
CA PRO A 32 -16.91 -2.32 1.43
C PRO A 32 -18.04 -1.99 0.42
N VAL A 33 -18.32 -2.90 -0.52
CA VAL A 33 -19.36 -2.72 -1.55
C VAL A 33 -20.72 -2.36 -0.93
N ARG A 34 -21.10 -3.01 0.18
CA ARG A 34 -22.36 -2.70 0.89
C ARG A 34 -22.42 -1.23 1.35
N ARG A 35 -21.31 -0.68 1.81
CA ARG A 35 -21.22 0.74 2.20
C ARG A 35 -21.30 1.66 0.99
N ALA A 36 -20.66 1.30 -0.11
CA ALA A 36 -20.74 2.03 -1.37
C ALA A 36 -22.19 2.11 -1.88
N LEU A 37 -22.88 0.98 -1.93
CA LEU A 37 -24.30 0.92 -2.32
C LEU A 37 -25.18 1.78 -1.43
N ARG A 38 -24.98 1.75 -0.12
CA ARG A 38 -25.74 2.59 0.80
C ARG A 38 -25.54 4.07 0.53
N LEU A 39 -24.29 4.50 0.25
CA LEU A 39 -24.02 5.89 -0.12
C LEU A 39 -24.72 6.30 -1.41
N VAL A 40 -24.80 5.40 -2.39
CA VAL A 40 -25.52 5.63 -3.67
C VAL A 40 -27.02 5.72 -3.44
N ILE A 41 -27.61 4.78 -2.68
CA ILE A 41 -29.05 4.78 -2.36
C ILE A 41 -29.43 6.04 -1.57
N ASP A 42 -28.58 6.48 -0.65
CA ASP A 42 -28.78 7.72 0.14
C ASP A 42 -28.56 9.02 -0.69
N GLY A 43 -28.23 8.92 -1.98
CA GLY A 43 -27.93 10.07 -2.84
C GLY A 43 -26.64 10.82 -2.46
N LYS A 44 -25.75 10.18 -1.67
CA LYS A 44 -24.47 10.78 -1.20
C LYS A 44 -23.30 10.47 -2.13
N ALA A 45 -23.48 9.49 -3.03
CA ALA A 45 -22.49 9.11 -4.03
C ALA A 45 -23.21 8.66 -5.31
N GLU A 46 -22.47 8.66 -6.41
CA GLU A 46 -22.87 8.09 -7.70
C GLU A 46 -21.91 6.98 -8.12
N ILE A 47 -22.40 6.00 -8.87
CA ILE A 47 -21.54 4.96 -9.45
C ILE A 47 -20.86 5.56 -10.68
N VAL A 48 -19.52 5.62 -10.66
CA VAL A 48 -18.71 6.07 -11.80
C VAL A 48 -18.38 4.88 -12.68
N GLU A 49 -18.02 3.74 -12.08
CA GLU A 49 -17.81 2.48 -12.79
C GLU A 49 -18.34 1.30 -11.97
N ALA A 50 -18.89 0.32 -12.68
CA ALA A 50 -19.35 -0.93 -12.12
C ALA A 50 -18.49 -2.10 -12.61
N ASP A 51 -18.44 -3.16 -11.82
CA ASP A 51 -17.84 -4.41 -12.24
C ASP A 51 -18.73 -5.05 -13.33
N GLN A 52 -18.13 -5.44 -14.47
CA GLN A 52 -18.88 -5.99 -15.59
C GLN A 52 -19.56 -7.30 -15.23
N GLY A 53 -20.88 -7.37 -15.48
CA GLY A 53 -21.69 -8.57 -15.26
C GLY A 53 -22.04 -8.86 -13.80
N GLU A 54 -21.57 -8.07 -12.86
CA GLU A 54 -21.86 -8.25 -11.44
C GLU A 54 -23.03 -7.35 -11.01
N VAL A 55 -24.08 -7.96 -10.50
CA VAL A 55 -25.29 -7.28 -10.05
C VAL A 55 -25.58 -7.62 -8.60
N MET A 56 -25.86 -6.59 -7.82
CA MET A 56 -26.28 -6.72 -6.43
C MET A 56 -27.81 -6.65 -6.36
N ARG A 57 -28.43 -7.66 -5.79
CA ARG A 57 -29.88 -7.80 -5.70
C ARG A 57 -30.37 -7.78 -4.27
N SER A 58 -31.48 -7.11 -4.05
CA SER A 58 -32.30 -7.21 -2.86
C SER A 58 -33.76 -7.48 -3.28
N GLU A 59 -34.67 -7.69 -2.34
CA GLU A 59 -36.07 -7.93 -2.63
C GLU A 59 -36.76 -6.86 -3.50
N ARG A 60 -36.24 -5.62 -3.45
CA ARG A 60 -36.87 -4.46 -4.12
C ARG A 60 -35.94 -3.66 -5.03
N LEU A 61 -34.67 -4.01 -5.09
CA LEU A 61 -33.69 -3.21 -5.80
C LEU A 61 -32.64 -4.11 -6.45
N GLU A 62 -32.39 -3.83 -7.71
CA GLU A 62 -31.29 -4.42 -8.46
C GLU A 62 -30.37 -3.28 -8.92
N MET A 63 -29.06 -3.39 -8.59
CA MET A 63 -28.06 -2.38 -8.93
C MET A 63 -26.77 -3.04 -9.42
N PRO A 64 -26.08 -2.43 -10.38
CA PRO A 64 -24.76 -2.90 -10.76
C PRO A 64 -23.80 -2.79 -9.56
N ARG A 65 -22.91 -3.77 -9.42
CA ARG A 65 -21.90 -3.77 -8.34
C ARG A 65 -20.89 -2.65 -8.57
N PRO A 66 -20.77 -1.68 -7.66
CA PRO A 66 -19.88 -0.56 -7.86
C PRO A 66 -18.42 -0.96 -7.67
N ALA A 67 -17.59 -0.75 -8.69
CA ALA A 67 -16.13 -0.82 -8.62
C ALA A 67 -15.55 0.51 -8.14
N VAL A 68 -16.15 1.64 -8.60
CA VAL A 68 -15.75 3.00 -8.28
C VAL A 68 -17.00 3.85 -8.04
N ILE A 69 -17.03 4.57 -6.91
CA ILE A 69 -18.05 5.59 -6.62
C ILE A 69 -17.41 6.96 -6.43
N ARG A 70 -18.16 8.03 -6.73
CA ARG A 70 -17.78 9.41 -6.47
C ARG A 70 -18.76 10.03 -5.48
N LEU A 71 -18.24 10.71 -4.47
CA LEU A 71 -19.06 11.47 -3.54
C LEU A 71 -19.66 12.70 -4.23
N VAL A 72 -20.93 12.98 -3.97
CA VAL A 72 -21.63 14.16 -4.49
C VAL A 72 -21.09 15.44 -3.82
N LYS A 73 -20.81 15.38 -2.53
CA LYS A 73 -20.26 16.50 -1.77
C LYS A 73 -18.75 16.33 -1.57
N PHE A 74 -18.02 17.45 -1.70
CA PHE A 74 -16.58 17.45 -1.42
C PHE A 74 -16.32 17.22 0.07
N VAL A 75 -15.39 16.31 0.36
CA VAL A 75 -14.93 16.00 1.72
C VAL A 75 -13.50 16.50 1.87
N HIS A 76 -13.28 17.39 2.83
CA HIS A 76 -11.93 17.81 3.17
C HIS A 76 -11.25 16.72 3.99
N VAL A 77 -10.21 16.08 3.40
CA VAL A 77 -9.37 15.12 4.12
C VAL A 77 -8.18 15.86 4.71
N PRO A 78 -8.06 15.96 6.05
CA PRO A 78 -6.90 16.61 6.64
C PRO A 78 -5.62 15.90 6.24
N ARG A 79 -4.67 16.60 5.62
CA ARG A 79 -3.37 16.06 5.21
C ARG A 79 -2.42 15.77 6.40
N ARG A 80 -2.91 15.87 7.65
CA ARG A 80 -2.13 15.67 8.87
C ARG A 80 -2.02 14.18 9.24
N PHE A 81 -1.31 13.40 8.45
CA PHE A 81 -0.82 12.13 8.94
C PHE A 81 0.67 12.02 8.70
N ARG A 82 1.45 12.57 9.64
CA ARG A 82 2.78 12.00 9.92
C ARG A 82 2.53 10.58 10.43
N ARG A 83 2.44 9.63 9.53
CA ARG A 83 2.24 8.24 9.93
C ARG A 83 3.53 7.73 10.56
N GLN A 84 3.38 7.18 11.75
CA GLN A 84 4.47 6.40 12.37
C GLN A 84 4.94 5.34 11.37
N VAL A 85 6.23 5.08 11.35
CA VAL A 85 6.80 4.03 10.52
C VAL A 85 6.30 2.69 11.01
N THR A 86 5.40 2.06 10.25
CA THR A 86 4.98 0.66 10.44
C THR A 86 5.78 -0.24 9.53
N ASN A 87 5.96 -1.51 9.90
CA ASN A 87 6.66 -2.47 9.05
C ASN A 87 5.99 -2.63 7.69
N THR A 88 4.65 -2.66 7.65
CA THR A 88 3.89 -2.76 6.39
C THR A 88 4.23 -1.63 5.41
N PHE A 89 4.26 -0.39 5.90
CA PHE A 89 4.57 0.75 5.06
C PHE A 89 6.07 0.86 4.73
N LEU A 90 6.94 0.45 5.66
CA LEU A 90 8.37 0.40 5.44
C LEU A 90 8.72 -0.59 4.33
N PHE A 91 8.19 -1.81 4.42
CA PHE A 91 8.44 -2.84 3.42
C PHE A 91 7.86 -2.46 2.05
N ALA A 92 6.68 -1.84 2.01
CA ALA A 92 6.11 -1.32 0.77
C ALA A 92 6.95 -0.20 0.16
N ARG A 93 7.50 0.74 0.97
CA ARG A 93 8.43 1.77 0.49
C ARG A 93 9.67 1.17 -0.15
N ASP A 94 10.20 0.13 0.46
CA ASP A 94 11.44 -0.54 0.07
C ASP A 94 11.20 -1.72 -0.90
N GLU A 95 9.99 -1.82 -1.46
CA GLU A 95 9.61 -2.81 -2.47
C GLU A 95 9.84 -4.27 -2.01
N TYR A 96 9.64 -4.52 -0.69
CA TYR A 96 9.91 -5.83 -0.07
C TYR A 96 11.31 -6.38 -0.39
N ARG A 97 12.30 -5.48 -0.45
CA ARG A 97 13.68 -5.76 -0.82
C ARG A 97 14.64 -5.31 0.27
N CYS A 98 15.68 -6.11 0.54
CA CYS A 98 16.78 -5.70 1.39
C CYS A 98 17.51 -4.51 0.76
N GLN A 99 17.59 -3.38 1.46
CA GLN A 99 18.24 -2.17 0.95
C GLN A 99 19.78 -2.23 0.96
N PHE A 100 20.39 -3.25 1.54
CA PHE A 100 21.82 -3.46 1.49
C PHE A 100 22.27 -4.41 0.38
N CYS A 101 21.66 -5.58 0.25
CA CYS A 101 22.07 -6.60 -0.72
C CYS A 101 21.13 -6.78 -1.92
N GLY A 102 19.99 -6.11 -1.94
CA GLY A 102 19.04 -6.16 -3.04
C GLY A 102 18.16 -7.41 -3.10
N ARG A 103 18.34 -8.41 -2.22
CA ARG A 103 17.52 -9.63 -2.23
C ARG A 103 16.06 -9.28 -1.90
N GLN A 104 15.15 -9.78 -2.73
CA GLN A 104 13.72 -9.68 -2.51
C GLN A 104 13.24 -10.75 -1.52
N GLN A 105 12.05 -10.56 -0.94
CA GLN A 105 11.47 -11.46 0.04
C GLN A 105 11.41 -12.92 -0.46
N HIS A 106 11.05 -13.16 -1.72
CA HIS A 106 10.95 -14.48 -2.32
C HIS A 106 12.33 -15.17 -2.58
N GLN A 107 13.42 -14.40 -2.52
CA GLN A 107 14.80 -14.89 -2.69
C GLN A 107 15.47 -15.23 -1.36
N LEU A 108 14.77 -15.01 -0.24
CA LEU A 108 15.30 -15.32 1.07
C LEU A 108 15.22 -16.82 1.33
N ARG A 109 16.17 -17.33 2.12
CA ARG A 109 16.19 -18.74 2.53
C ARG A 109 15.04 -19.03 3.49
N THR A 110 14.67 -20.30 3.62
CA THR A 110 13.75 -20.77 4.66
C THR A 110 14.21 -20.24 6.03
N ARG A 111 13.31 -19.58 6.77
CA ARG A 111 13.56 -18.91 8.06
C ARG A 111 14.29 -17.56 8.01
N GLU A 112 14.70 -17.06 6.86
CA GLU A 112 15.10 -15.65 6.73
C GLU A 112 13.85 -14.78 6.61
N CYS A 113 13.96 -13.55 7.12
CA CYS A 113 12.90 -12.53 7.00
C CYS A 113 13.51 -11.19 6.59
N LEU A 114 12.63 -10.22 6.39
CA LEU A 114 12.98 -8.82 6.14
C LEU A 114 12.65 -8.00 7.41
N PRO A 115 13.54 -7.90 8.40
CA PRO A 115 13.34 -7.02 9.53
C PRO A 115 13.47 -5.55 9.14
N ARG A 116 12.95 -4.66 10.01
CA ARG A 116 13.32 -3.26 10.06
C ARG A 116 14.72 -3.15 10.64
N ASP A 117 15.57 -2.39 10.00
CA ASP A 117 16.87 -1.99 10.52
C ASP A 117 16.95 -0.47 10.66
N HIS A 118 17.77 0.01 11.60
CA HIS A 118 18.04 1.42 11.83
C HIS A 118 19.44 1.75 11.33
N LEU A 119 19.59 2.72 10.43
CA LEU A 119 20.91 3.18 9.98
C LEU A 119 21.76 3.56 11.17
N ILE A 120 21.29 4.52 11.96
CA ILE A 120 21.87 4.84 13.27
C ILE A 120 21.11 3.97 14.29
N PRO A 121 21.79 3.02 14.95
CA PRO A 121 21.16 2.17 15.97
C PRO A 121 20.48 2.97 17.07
N LEU A 122 19.37 2.46 17.61
CA LEU A 122 18.65 3.13 18.71
C LEU A 122 19.55 3.36 19.94
N SER A 123 20.43 2.41 20.24
CA SER A 123 21.42 2.52 21.34
C SER A 123 22.49 3.60 21.09
N ARG A 124 22.62 4.08 19.87
CA ARG A 124 23.54 5.17 19.47
C ARG A 124 22.80 6.47 19.14
N GLY A 125 21.57 6.65 19.64
CA GLY A 125 20.78 7.86 19.47
C GLY A 125 19.93 7.90 18.18
N GLY A 126 19.82 6.78 17.45
CA GLY A 126 18.95 6.67 16.31
C GLY A 126 17.47 6.75 16.70
N THR A 127 16.61 7.03 15.73
CA THR A 127 15.15 7.20 15.92
C THR A 127 14.36 6.31 14.97
N ASN A 128 13.08 6.08 15.29
CA ASN A 128 12.11 5.43 14.39
C ASN A 128 11.56 6.41 13.32
N ALA A 129 12.41 7.23 12.72
CA ALA A 129 12.03 8.15 11.67
C ALA A 129 12.25 7.53 10.28
N TRP A 130 11.48 7.97 9.30
CA TRP A 130 11.55 7.49 7.91
C TRP A 130 12.96 7.60 7.29
N ASN A 131 13.71 8.62 7.67
CA ASN A 131 15.09 8.86 7.21
C ASN A 131 16.14 8.03 7.96
N ASN A 132 15.76 7.26 8.99
CA ASN A 132 16.66 6.42 9.77
C ASN A 132 16.34 4.92 9.70
N VAL A 133 15.25 4.52 9.09
CA VAL A 133 14.87 3.10 9.01
C VAL A 133 14.81 2.62 7.57
N LEU A 134 15.18 1.35 7.38
CA LEU A 134 15.09 0.66 6.10
C LEU A 134 14.79 -0.83 6.28
N THR A 135 14.43 -1.47 5.18
CA THR A 135 14.25 -2.92 5.13
C THR A 135 15.58 -3.61 4.89
N ALA A 136 15.97 -4.51 5.78
CA ALA A 136 17.16 -5.34 5.62
C ALA A 136 16.76 -6.83 5.62
N CYS A 137 17.55 -7.73 5.05
CA CYS A 137 17.40 -9.16 5.33
C CYS A 137 18.10 -9.51 6.64
N SER A 138 17.70 -10.63 7.26
CA SER A 138 18.27 -11.09 8.54
C SER A 138 19.80 -11.14 8.51
N SER A 139 20.39 -11.63 7.42
CA SER A 139 21.86 -11.72 7.27
C SER A 139 22.54 -10.33 7.28
N CYS A 140 22.00 -9.36 6.53
CA CYS A 140 22.55 -8.01 6.50
C CYS A 140 22.33 -7.29 7.83
N ASN A 141 21.16 -7.44 8.43
CA ASN A 141 20.85 -6.87 9.72
C ASN A 141 21.78 -7.39 10.82
N THR A 142 22.03 -8.71 10.86
CA THR A 142 22.97 -9.33 11.80
C THR A 142 24.40 -8.86 11.56
N ARG A 143 24.84 -8.78 10.28
CA ARG A 143 26.18 -8.30 9.92
C ARG A 143 26.39 -6.85 10.38
N LYS A 144 25.40 -5.99 10.19
CA LYS A 144 25.47 -4.60 10.63
C LYS A 144 25.46 -4.49 12.14
N GLY A 145 24.56 -5.23 12.80
CA GLY A 145 24.42 -5.21 14.25
C GLY A 145 24.21 -3.79 14.78
N ASN A 146 24.98 -3.42 15.81
CA ASN A 146 24.91 -2.12 16.49
C ASN A 146 25.93 -1.11 15.95
N LEU A 147 26.42 -1.32 14.73
CA LEU A 147 27.38 -0.44 14.06
C LEU A 147 26.68 0.43 13.00
N LEU A 148 27.32 1.53 12.62
CA LEU A 148 26.90 2.30 11.45
C LEU A 148 27.21 1.49 10.18
N PRO A 149 26.45 1.66 9.09
CA PRO A 149 26.71 0.94 7.85
C PRO A 149 28.14 1.11 7.34
N GLU A 150 28.70 2.31 7.44
CA GLU A 150 30.05 2.64 6.99
C GLU A 150 31.13 1.89 7.80
N GLU A 151 30.89 1.66 9.09
CA GLU A 151 31.83 0.95 9.99
C GLU A 151 32.01 -0.53 9.60
N VAL A 152 31.05 -1.09 8.86
CA VAL A 152 31.06 -2.48 8.38
C VAL A 152 31.14 -2.58 6.85
N GLY A 153 31.47 -1.49 6.18
CA GLY A 153 31.57 -1.43 4.72
C GLY A 153 30.26 -1.73 4.01
N MET A 154 29.13 -1.32 4.60
CA MET A 154 27.79 -1.49 4.03
C MET A 154 27.25 -0.12 3.60
N HIS A 155 26.58 -0.11 2.46
CA HIS A 155 25.92 1.10 1.95
C HIS A 155 24.50 0.74 1.52
N PRO A 156 23.49 1.51 1.92
CA PRO A 156 22.15 1.30 1.42
C PRO A 156 22.09 1.64 -0.07
N MET A 157 21.35 0.85 -0.84
CA MET A 157 21.14 1.08 -2.28
C MET A 157 20.51 2.44 -2.58
N ARG A 158 19.67 2.89 -1.66
CA ARG A 158 19.06 4.23 -1.66
C ARG A 158 19.08 4.79 -0.24
N PRO A 159 19.35 6.09 -0.05
CA PRO A 159 19.18 6.69 1.26
C PRO A 159 17.72 6.60 1.70
N PRO A 160 17.42 6.26 2.96
CA PRO A 160 16.06 6.25 3.44
C PRO A 160 15.40 7.62 3.30
N PHE A 161 14.14 7.64 2.92
CA PHE A 161 13.37 8.86 2.70
C PHE A 161 11.96 8.73 3.28
N GLU A 162 11.32 9.85 3.57
CA GLU A 162 9.91 9.89 3.95
C GLU A 162 9.06 9.76 2.68
N PRO A 163 8.28 8.67 2.54
CA PRO A 163 7.48 8.48 1.34
C PRO A 163 6.27 9.42 1.36
N HIS A 164 5.81 9.82 0.19
CA HIS A 164 4.56 10.56 0.08
C HIS A 164 3.40 9.67 0.56
N PHE A 165 2.50 10.22 1.40
CA PHE A 165 1.46 9.43 2.06
C PHE A 165 0.55 8.66 1.08
N VAL A 166 0.37 9.18 -0.13
CA VAL A 166 -0.41 8.55 -1.19
C VAL A 166 0.21 7.23 -1.62
N HIS A 167 1.53 7.18 -1.80
CA HIS A 167 2.24 5.94 -2.13
C HIS A 167 1.98 4.88 -1.07
N LEU A 168 2.07 5.25 0.21
CA LEU A 168 1.81 4.33 1.32
C LEU A 168 0.34 3.88 1.39
N ALA A 169 -0.59 4.80 1.13
CA ALA A 169 -2.02 4.49 1.24
C ALA A 169 -2.47 3.46 0.20
N TRP A 170 -1.87 3.47 -0.98
CA TRP A 170 -2.27 2.62 -2.10
C TRP A 170 -1.34 1.43 -2.34
N ALA A 171 -0.04 1.55 -2.04
CA ALA A 171 0.94 0.47 -2.22
C ALA A 171 0.64 -0.81 -1.40
N VAL A 172 -0.09 -0.70 -0.31
CA VAL A 172 -0.48 -1.84 0.55
C VAL A 172 -1.88 -2.38 0.25
N ARG A 173 -2.54 -1.92 -0.81
CA ARG A 173 -3.92 -2.30 -1.14
C ARG A 173 -3.96 -3.07 -2.45
N ARG A 174 -4.74 -4.15 -2.45
CA ARG A 174 -5.08 -4.85 -3.70
C ARG A 174 -6.11 -4.01 -4.46
N LEU A 175 -5.76 -3.64 -5.66
CA LEU A 175 -6.57 -2.82 -6.57
C LEU A 175 -6.93 -3.64 -7.80
N THR A 176 -8.14 -3.46 -8.33
CA THR A 176 -8.48 -3.95 -9.66
C THR A 176 -7.86 -3.04 -10.73
N LEU A 177 -7.80 -3.50 -11.97
CA LEU A 177 -7.31 -2.68 -13.10
C LEU A 177 -8.09 -1.37 -13.23
N ILE A 178 -9.42 -1.42 -13.02
CA ILE A 178 -10.30 -0.25 -13.03
C ILE A 178 -9.88 0.75 -11.94
N GLN A 179 -9.73 0.28 -10.71
CA GLN A 179 -9.36 1.12 -9.57
C GLN A 179 -7.96 1.72 -9.73
N SER A 180 -6.99 0.93 -10.20
CA SER A 180 -5.62 1.38 -10.51
C SER A 180 -5.61 2.50 -11.53
N ARG A 181 -6.49 2.44 -12.56
CA ARG A 181 -6.63 3.48 -13.57
C ARG A 181 -6.99 4.84 -12.95
N TYR A 182 -7.97 4.90 -12.04
CA TYR A 182 -8.35 6.16 -11.37
C TYR A 182 -7.25 6.73 -10.48
N ILE A 183 -6.54 5.86 -9.76
CA ILE A 183 -5.41 6.30 -8.92
C ILE A 183 -4.28 6.86 -9.80
N ARG A 184 -4.00 6.20 -10.92
CA ARG A 184 -2.99 6.61 -11.87
C ARG A 184 -3.31 7.93 -12.56
N LEU A 185 -4.58 8.12 -12.95
CA LEU A 185 -5.05 9.36 -13.57
C LEU A 185 -4.92 10.57 -12.63
N PHE A 186 -5.15 10.38 -11.34
CA PHE A 186 -5.12 11.47 -10.37
C PHE A 186 -3.73 11.77 -9.84
N TYR A 187 -2.95 10.75 -9.49
CA TYR A 187 -1.64 10.90 -8.85
C TYR A 187 -0.45 10.68 -9.79
N GLY A 188 -0.68 10.30 -11.02
CA GLY A 188 0.35 9.95 -11.99
C GLY A 188 0.84 8.50 -11.90
N ALA A 189 1.52 8.05 -12.96
CA ALA A 189 1.96 6.66 -13.09
C ALA A 189 3.01 6.23 -12.03
N ALA A 190 3.79 7.17 -11.50
CA ALA A 190 4.86 6.88 -10.54
C ALA A 190 4.35 6.28 -9.23
N VAL A 191 3.09 6.56 -8.85
CA VAL A 191 2.47 6.08 -7.60
C VAL A 191 2.24 4.57 -7.60
N LEU A 192 2.04 3.95 -8.76
CA LEU A 192 1.65 2.54 -8.88
C LEU A 192 2.77 1.64 -9.44
N ARG A 193 3.92 2.18 -9.82
CA ARG A 193 5.05 1.36 -10.34
C ARG A 193 5.46 0.25 -9.36
N THR A 194 5.30 0.49 -8.08
CA THR A 194 5.58 -0.48 -7.01
C THR A 194 4.58 -1.64 -6.98
N LEU A 195 3.43 -1.54 -7.64
CA LEU A 195 2.36 -2.56 -7.60
C LEU A 195 2.35 -3.46 -8.83
N GLU A 196 2.95 -3.05 -9.94
CA GLU A 196 2.95 -3.82 -11.20
C GLU A 196 4.17 -4.72 -11.35
N GLU A 197 5.24 -4.46 -10.57
CA GLU A 197 6.47 -5.25 -10.57
C GLU A 197 6.48 -6.35 -9.48
N MET A 198 5.40 -6.50 -8.69
CA MET A 198 5.18 -7.57 -7.71
C MET A 198 4.19 -8.61 -8.24
#